data_59012921ec174e3288e826cbf25e2e22
#
_entry.id   59012921ec174e3288e826cbf25e2e22
#
_cell.length_a   1.000
_cell.length_b   1.000
_cell.length_c   1.000
_cell.angle_alpha   90.00
_cell.angle_beta   90.00
_cell.angle_gamma   90.00
#
_symmetry.space_group_name_H-M   'P 1'
#
loop_
_entity.id
_entity.type
_entity.pdbx_description
1 polymer ?
#
loop_
_entity_poly.entity_id
_entity_poly.type
_entity_poly.pdbx_seq_one_letter_code
_entity_poly.pdbx_strand_id
1 'polypeptide(L)'
;MNQRIEIIGAPSTFGQKKLGVNLGPDAIRYAGLLSRLKKMGLDVIDKGNIEVPTLDVEKFNSDQEGLRNYDEIVTVSENLSKATSEIVEKGNFPLTLGGDHSIAVGSISGISQHYENLGVIWYDAHGDLNVPEESPSGNVHGMPLRILAGDGPDELVNINDFTPKVKPENIVLIGMRDLDEGERKYIKDKNIKTFTMADIDRFGIQRSEERRVGKECR
;
A
#
# COMPACT_ATOMS: atom_id res chain seq x y z
N MET A 1 3.37 -6.84 -26.33
CA MET A 1 3.83 -7.99 -25.53
C MET A 1 2.96 -8.02 -24.29
N ASN A 2 2.28 -9.14 -23.99
CA ASN A 2 1.52 -9.24 -22.75
C ASN A 2 2.52 -9.36 -21.58
N GLN A 3 2.53 -8.35 -20.72
CA GLN A 3 3.32 -8.34 -19.50
C GLN A 3 2.85 -9.48 -18.59
N ARG A 4 3.77 -10.30 -18.07
CA ARG A 4 3.44 -11.37 -17.12
C ARG A 4 3.06 -10.78 -15.77
N ILE A 5 2.05 -11.32 -15.14
CA ILE A 5 1.68 -11.01 -13.76
C ILE A 5 2.40 -11.99 -12.82
N GLU A 6 3.15 -11.47 -11.86
CA GLU A 6 3.74 -12.27 -10.78
C GLU A 6 3.01 -11.96 -9.47
N ILE A 7 2.32 -12.98 -8.93
CA ILE A 7 1.63 -12.87 -7.65
C ILE A 7 2.66 -13.09 -6.54
N ILE A 8 2.67 -12.18 -5.56
CA ILE A 8 3.47 -12.29 -4.34
C ILE A 8 2.60 -12.01 -3.11
N GLY A 9 2.64 -12.88 -2.11
CA GLY A 9 1.92 -12.69 -0.85
C GLY A 9 2.78 -12.04 0.22
N ALA A 10 2.18 -11.15 1.00
CA ALA A 10 2.76 -10.53 2.18
C ALA A 10 1.83 -10.74 3.38
N PRO A 11 1.89 -11.91 4.05
CA PRO A 11 0.98 -12.29 5.14
C PRO A 11 1.32 -11.56 6.45
N SER A 12 1.32 -10.21 6.43
CA SER A 12 1.60 -9.36 7.59
C SER A 12 0.33 -9.01 8.37
N THR A 13 0.46 -8.94 9.69
CA THR A 13 -0.56 -8.43 10.61
C THR A 13 0.00 -7.36 11.55
N PHE A 14 1.27 -6.99 11.36
CA PHE A 14 2.03 -6.18 12.32
C PHE A 14 1.62 -4.70 12.34
N GLY A 15 1.03 -4.19 11.25
CA GLY A 15 0.62 -2.79 11.14
C GLY A 15 -0.63 -2.41 11.94
N GLN A 16 -1.28 -3.35 12.63
CA GLN A 16 -2.56 -3.14 13.33
C GLN A 16 -2.72 -4.10 14.53
N LYS A 17 -3.87 -4.05 15.25
CA LYS A 17 -4.09 -4.79 16.52
C LYS A 17 -4.91 -6.08 16.40
N LYS A 18 -5.38 -6.46 15.21
CA LYS A 18 -6.29 -7.62 15.04
C LYS A 18 -5.59 -8.73 14.28
N LEU A 19 -5.63 -9.94 14.82
CA LEU A 19 -5.15 -11.13 14.12
C LEU A 19 -6.11 -11.53 13.00
N GLY A 20 -5.58 -12.25 12.01
CA GLY A 20 -6.35 -12.88 10.94
C GLY A 20 -6.16 -12.26 9.57
N VAL A 21 -5.75 -10.98 9.46
CA VAL A 21 -5.49 -10.35 8.14
C VAL A 21 -4.31 -10.98 7.41
N ASN A 22 -3.36 -11.57 8.14
CA ASN A 22 -2.27 -12.37 7.59
C ASN A 22 -2.71 -13.61 6.81
N LEU A 23 -3.94 -14.06 6.98
CA LEU A 23 -4.54 -15.13 6.18
C LEU A 23 -5.00 -14.66 4.79
N GLY A 24 -5.01 -13.34 4.55
CA GLY A 24 -5.49 -12.73 3.29
C GLY A 24 -4.89 -13.33 2.03
N PRO A 25 -3.55 -13.45 1.89
CA PRO A 25 -2.95 -14.03 0.69
C PRO A 25 -3.45 -15.44 0.38
N ASP A 26 -3.53 -16.29 1.38
CA ASP A 26 -3.99 -17.68 1.20
C ASP A 26 -5.50 -17.74 0.93
N ALA A 27 -6.30 -16.96 1.64
CA ALA A 27 -7.74 -16.89 1.41
C ALA A 27 -8.07 -16.47 -0.03
N ILE A 28 -7.36 -15.47 -0.57
CA ILE A 28 -7.52 -15.01 -1.95
C ILE A 28 -7.08 -16.08 -2.95
N ARG A 29 -5.99 -16.81 -2.69
CA ARG A 29 -5.55 -17.94 -3.51
C ARG A 29 -6.59 -19.06 -3.52
N TYR A 30 -7.09 -19.46 -2.35
CA TYR A 30 -8.13 -20.48 -2.22
C TYR A 30 -9.46 -20.07 -2.87
N ALA A 31 -9.78 -18.78 -2.90
CA ALA A 31 -10.91 -18.24 -3.66
C ALA A 31 -10.73 -18.35 -5.19
N GLY A 32 -9.59 -18.86 -5.67
CA GLY A 32 -9.34 -19.19 -7.06
C GLY A 32 -8.76 -18.06 -7.91
N LEU A 33 -8.04 -17.11 -7.31
CA LEU A 33 -7.43 -15.98 -8.03
C LEU A 33 -6.65 -16.43 -9.26
N LEU A 34 -5.67 -17.33 -9.10
CA LEU A 34 -4.81 -17.79 -10.20
C LEU A 34 -5.62 -18.41 -11.35
N SER A 35 -6.61 -19.24 -11.02
CA SER A 35 -7.48 -19.87 -12.03
C SER A 35 -8.31 -18.84 -12.79
N ARG A 36 -8.82 -17.82 -12.10
CA ARG A 36 -9.62 -16.75 -12.72
C ARG A 36 -8.77 -15.90 -13.68
N LEU A 37 -7.58 -15.48 -13.25
CA LEU A 37 -6.67 -14.70 -14.09
C LEU A 37 -6.24 -15.48 -15.34
N LYS A 38 -5.91 -16.77 -15.21
CA LYS A 38 -5.58 -17.63 -16.36
C LYS A 38 -6.77 -17.81 -17.32
N LYS A 39 -8.01 -17.94 -16.82
CA LYS A 39 -9.21 -17.99 -17.65
C LYS A 39 -9.47 -16.70 -18.42
N MET A 40 -8.99 -15.57 -17.92
CA MET A 40 -9.01 -14.28 -18.64
C MET A 40 -7.92 -14.17 -19.73
N GLY A 41 -7.11 -15.20 -19.93
CA GLY A 41 -6.04 -15.22 -20.93
C GLY A 41 -4.76 -14.50 -20.47
N LEU A 42 -4.61 -14.20 -19.19
CA LEU A 42 -3.44 -13.52 -18.65
C LEU A 42 -2.31 -14.52 -18.38
N ASP A 43 -1.07 -14.14 -18.68
CA ASP A 43 0.13 -14.89 -18.30
C ASP A 43 0.44 -14.60 -16.83
N VAL A 44 0.20 -15.57 -15.95
CA VAL A 44 0.26 -15.38 -14.50
C VAL A 44 1.03 -16.52 -13.85
N ILE A 45 1.94 -16.17 -12.94
CA ILE A 45 2.59 -17.11 -12.03
C ILE A 45 2.41 -16.67 -10.58
N ASP A 46 2.38 -17.62 -9.66
CA ASP A 46 2.36 -17.37 -8.22
C ASP A 46 3.73 -17.70 -7.64
N LYS A 47 4.36 -16.71 -7.00
CA LYS A 47 5.69 -16.81 -6.40
C LYS A 47 5.64 -17.23 -4.93
N GLY A 48 4.44 -17.47 -4.39
CA GLY A 48 4.26 -17.72 -2.96
C GLY A 48 4.30 -16.43 -2.13
N ASN A 49 4.72 -16.57 -0.89
CA ASN A 49 4.81 -15.45 0.04
C ASN A 49 6.26 -14.99 0.24
N ILE A 50 6.44 -13.71 0.55
CA ILE A 50 7.69 -13.22 1.12
C ILE A 50 7.91 -13.84 2.51
N GLU A 51 9.13 -13.81 2.98
CA GLU A 51 9.44 -14.11 4.37
C GLU A 51 8.93 -12.98 5.28
N VAL A 52 8.19 -13.35 6.33
CA VAL A 52 7.71 -12.44 7.37
C VAL A 52 8.18 -12.93 8.73
N PRO A 53 8.44 -12.04 9.71
CA PRO A 53 8.82 -12.43 11.05
C PRO A 53 7.78 -13.36 11.69
N THR A 54 8.25 -14.26 12.55
CA THR A 54 7.34 -15.12 13.32
C THR A 54 6.51 -14.27 14.30
N LEU A 55 5.21 -14.49 14.30
CA LEU A 55 4.30 -13.77 15.19
C LEU A 55 4.48 -14.26 16.63
N ASP A 56 4.98 -13.38 17.48
CA ASP A 56 4.91 -13.53 18.93
C ASP A 56 3.59 -12.95 19.42
N VAL A 57 2.65 -13.83 19.78
CA VAL A 57 1.29 -13.44 20.18
C VAL A 57 1.27 -12.66 21.48
N GLU A 58 2.19 -12.94 22.41
CA GLU A 58 2.27 -12.23 23.69
C GLU A 58 2.76 -10.79 23.48
N LYS A 59 3.84 -10.60 22.70
CA LYS A 59 4.33 -9.29 22.28
C LYS A 59 3.26 -8.53 21.49
N PHE A 60 2.62 -9.19 20.54
CA PHE A 60 1.59 -8.58 19.68
C PHE A 60 0.40 -8.02 20.49
N ASN A 61 -0.05 -8.74 21.52
CA ASN A 61 -1.17 -8.34 22.37
C ASN A 61 -0.79 -7.40 23.50
N SER A 62 0.51 -7.18 23.75
CA SER A 62 0.97 -6.28 24.82
C SER A 62 0.72 -4.82 24.48
N ASP A 63 0.68 -3.96 25.49
CA ASP A 63 0.74 -2.53 25.30
C ASP A 63 2.17 -2.15 24.89
N GLN A 64 2.32 -1.54 23.74
CA GLN A 64 3.58 -1.09 23.18
C GLN A 64 3.59 0.44 23.13
N GLU A 65 4.67 1.05 23.62
CA GLU A 65 4.90 2.48 23.48
C GLU A 65 5.36 2.80 22.05
N GLY A 66 4.89 3.93 21.52
CA GLY A 66 5.25 4.37 20.18
C GLY A 66 4.60 3.55 19.06
N LEU A 67 5.37 3.23 18.03
CA LEU A 67 4.91 2.44 16.89
C LEU A 67 4.90 0.94 17.22
N ARG A 68 3.74 0.32 16.98
CA ARG A 68 3.56 -1.11 17.28
C ARG A 68 4.29 -1.99 16.27
N ASN A 69 4.98 -3.03 16.78
CA ASN A 69 5.67 -4.05 15.96
C ASN A 69 6.58 -3.43 14.89
N TYR A 70 7.25 -2.34 15.23
CA TYR A 70 7.98 -1.52 14.25
C TYR A 70 9.06 -2.31 13.52
N ASP A 71 9.89 -3.06 14.24
CA ASP A 71 10.98 -3.86 13.66
C ASP A 71 10.46 -4.92 12.67
N GLU A 72 9.33 -5.55 13.02
CA GLU A 72 8.68 -6.52 12.16
C GLU A 72 8.14 -5.85 10.87
N ILE A 73 7.60 -4.64 10.97
CA ILE A 73 7.10 -3.87 9.82
C ILE A 73 8.26 -3.45 8.91
N VAL A 74 9.38 -3.00 9.47
CA VAL A 74 10.59 -2.67 8.70
C VAL A 74 11.04 -3.91 7.92
N THR A 75 11.21 -5.05 8.59
CA THR A 75 11.63 -6.31 7.96
C THR A 75 10.69 -6.73 6.83
N VAL A 76 9.36 -6.69 7.06
CA VAL A 76 8.36 -7.02 6.03
C VAL A 76 8.46 -6.07 4.85
N SER A 77 8.63 -4.77 5.12
CA SER A 77 8.70 -3.74 4.07
C SER A 77 9.96 -3.90 3.21
N GLU A 78 11.11 -4.20 3.80
CA GLU A 78 12.35 -4.47 3.07
C GLU A 78 12.24 -5.71 2.19
N ASN A 79 11.75 -6.83 2.75
CA ASN A 79 11.57 -8.08 2.02
C ASN A 79 10.59 -7.92 0.84
N LEU A 80 9.49 -7.21 1.06
CA LEU A 80 8.50 -6.96 0.00
C LEU A 80 9.03 -5.99 -1.05
N SER A 81 9.78 -4.97 -0.64
CA SER A 81 10.41 -4.02 -1.56
C SER A 81 11.38 -4.72 -2.50
N LYS A 82 12.23 -5.59 -1.98
CA LYS A 82 13.13 -6.41 -2.78
C LYS A 82 12.36 -7.29 -3.77
N ALA A 83 11.33 -8.00 -3.30
CA ALA A 83 10.56 -8.91 -4.14
C ALA A 83 9.82 -8.18 -5.28
N THR A 84 9.19 -7.04 -5.00
CA THR A 84 8.47 -6.25 -6.03
C THR A 84 9.44 -5.58 -7.00
N SER A 85 10.59 -5.09 -6.53
CA SER A 85 11.65 -4.56 -7.39
C SER A 85 12.14 -5.60 -8.40
N GLU A 86 12.46 -6.81 -7.94
CA GLU A 86 12.91 -7.92 -8.81
C GLU A 86 11.86 -8.30 -9.88
N ILE A 87 10.57 -8.18 -9.57
CA ILE A 87 9.50 -8.45 -10.53
C ILE A 87 9.47 -7.37 -11.60
N VAL A 88 9.54 -6.10 -11.20
CA VAL A 88 9.51 -4.96 -12.13
C VAL A 88 10.76 -4.91 -12.99
N GLU A 89 11.94 -5.21 -12.44
CA GLU A 89 13.20 -5.29 -13.17
C GLU A 89 13.14 -6.28 -14.35
N LYS A 90 12.40 -7.39 -14.20
CA LYS A 90 12.16 -8.38 -15.26
C LYS A 90 11.10 -7.92 -16.28
N GLY A 91 10.56 -6.71 -16.14
CA GLY A 91 9.48 -6.19 -16.98
C GLY A 91 8.12 -6.80 -16.68
N ASN A 92 7.94 -7.48 -15.54
CA ASN A 92 6.70 -8.12 -15.13
C ASN A 92 5.87 -7.21 -14.21
N PHE A 93 4.60 -7.55 -14.03
CA PHE A 93 3.66 -6.80 -13.20
C PHE A 93 3.52 -7.47 -11.82
N PRO A 94 3.88 -6.80 -10.71
CA PRO A 94 3.69 -7.33 -9.38
C PRO A 94 2.22 -7.22 -8.95
N LEU A 95 1.61 -8.34 -8.58
CA LEU A 95 0.31 -8.38 -7.92
C LEU A 95 0.51 -8.81 -6.47
N THR A 96 0.57 -7.85 -5.56
CA THR A 96 0.78 -8.10 -4.14
C THR A 96 -0.53 -8.44 -3.44
N LEU A 97 -0.55 -9.58 -2.73
CA LEU A 97 -1.64 -9.99 -1.88
C LEU A 97 -1.29 -9.71 -0.42
N GLY A 98 -2.10 -8.94 0.28
CA GLY A 98 -1.84 -8.54 1.65
C GLY A 98 -2.71 -9.26 2.68
N GLY A 99 -2.32 -9.08 3.78
CA GLY A 99 -2.19 -8.59 5.12
C GLY A 99 -2.82 -7.22 5.33
N ASP A 100 -2.33 -6.55 6.32
CA ASP A 100 -2.75 -5.17 6.59
C ASP A 100 -2.09 -4.17 5.62
N HIS A 101 -2.58 -2.92 5.62
CA HIS A 101 -2.19 -1.93 4.61
C HIS A 101 -0.76 -1.39 4.77
N SER A 102 -0.06 -1.67 5.88
CA SER A 102 1.35 -1.29 6.05
C SER A 102 2.26 -1.89 4.97
N ILE A 103 1.86 -3.02 4.36
CA ILE A 103 2.60 -3.65 3.25
C ILE A 103 2.77 -2.75 2.03
N ALA A 104 1.95 -1.70 1.89
CA ALA A 104 2.09 -0.74 0.79
C ALA A 104 3.43 0.00 0.84
N VAL A 105 4.02 0.21 2.03
CA VAL A 105 5.35 0.79 2.18
C VAL A 105 6.37 -0.03 1.38
N GLY A 106 6.44 -1.33 1.61
CA GLY A 106 7.38 -2.20 0.91
C GLY A 106 7.06 -2.33 -0.57
N SER A 107 5.81 -2.63 -0.92
CA SER A 107 5.45 -2.90 -2.32
C SER A 107 5.69 -1.70 -3.23
N ILE A 108 5.30 -0.50 -2.81
CA ILE A 108 5.48 0.73 -3.59
C ILE A 108 6.94 1.17 -3.59
N SER A 109 7.68 1.01 -2.47
CA SER A 109 9.12 1.32 -2.42
C SER A 109 9.91 0.48 -3.41
N GLY A 110 9.59 -0.79 -3.59
CA GLY A 110 10.25 -1.64 -4.59
C GLY A 110 9.93 -1.21 -6.02
N ILE A 111 8.67 -0.91 -6.31
CA ILE A 111 8.23 -0.45 -7.63
C ILE A 111 8.86 0.91 -7.97
N SER A 112 8.91 1.83 -7.03
CA SER A 112 9.38 3.20 -7.24
C SER A 112 10.86 3.32 -7.66
N GLN A 113 11.67 2.30 -7.43
CA GLN A 113 13.06 2.26 -7.91
C GLN A 113 13.16 2.27 -9.46
N HIS A 114 12.11 1.89 -10.15
CA HIS A 114 12.09 1.72 -11.60
C HIS A 114 11.34 2.84 -12.34
N TYR A 115 10.76 3.81 -11.61
CA TYR A 115 9.95 4.88 -12.21
C TYR A 115 10.25 6.23 -11.56
N GLU A 116 10.71 7.21 -12.35
CA GLU A 116 11.00 8.57 -11.86
C GLU A 116 9.76 9.34 -11.40
N ASN A 117 8.61 9.07 -12.00
CA ASN A 117 7.34 9.75 -11.74
C ASN A 117 6.22 8.74 -11.51
N LEU A 118 6.37 7.94 -10.44
CA LEU A 118 5.34 6.99 -10.05
C LEU A 118 4.07 7.72 -9.59
N GLY A 119 2.92 7.34 -10.17
CA GLY A 119 1.61 7.77 -9.70
C GLY A 119 0.94 6.68 -8.86
N VAL A 120 0.21 7.08 -7.83
CA VAL A 120 -0.52 6.17 -6.95
C VAL A 120 -2.00 6.51 -6.93
N ILE A 121 -2.83 5.50 -7.16
CA ILE A 121 -4.27 5.55 -6.89
C ILE A 121 -4.51 4.78 -5.60
N TRP A 122 -4.96 5.50 -4.58
CA TRP A 122 -5.30 4.94 -3.28
C TRP A 122 -6.81 4.77 -3.19
N TYR A 123 -7.27 3.54 -3.33
CA TYR A 123 -8.70 3.22 -3.30
C TYR A 123 -9.06 2.65 -1.94
N ASP A 124 -9.47 3.52 -1.02
CA ASP A 124 -9.72 3.18 0.38
C ASP A 124 -10.79 4.10 1.01
N ALA A 125 -11.24 3.73 2.20
CA ALA A 125 -12.05 4.56 3.08
C ALA A 125 -11.23 5.64 3.81
N HIS A 126 -9.96 5.32 4.10
CA HIS A 126 -9.01 6.08 4.90
C HIS A 126 -7.93 6.71 4.01
N GLY A 127 -7.25 7.73 4.54
CA GLY A 127 -6.17 8.41 3.83
C GLY A 127 -4.83 7.70 3.94
N ASP A 128 -4.63 6.99 5.07
CA ASP A 128 -3.37 6.37 5.46
C ASP A 128 -2.18 7.35 5.39
N LEU A 129 -2.47 8.59 5.81
CA LEU A 129 -1.59 9.75 5.78
C LEU A 129 -1.21 10.26 7.18
N ASN A 130 -1.43 9.45 8.22
CA ASN A 130 -1.00 9.78 9.58
C ASN A 130 0.53 9.70 9.73
N VAL A 131 1.06 10.41 10.72
CA VAL A 131 2.42 10.30 11.24
C VAL A 131 2.37 9.76 12.68
N PRO A 132 3.49 9.27 13.24
CA PRO A 132 3.50 8.73 14.60
C PRO A 132 2.93 9.67 15.65
N GLU A 133 3.23 10.97 15.54
CA GLU A 133 2.83 12.03 16.48
C GLU A 133 1.33 12.35 16.43
N GLU A 134 0.68 12.08 15.31
CA GLU A 134 -0.74 12.32 15.07
C GLU A 134 -1.60 11.06 15.25
N SER A 135 -0.96 9.87 15.31
CA SER A 135 -1.66 8.59 15.37
C SER A 135 -2.10 8.23 16.80
N PRO A 136 -3.40 8.14 17.08
CA PRO A 136 -3.89 7.78 18.41
C PRO A 136 -3.58 6.32 18.80
N SER A 137 -3.34 5.46 17.80
CA SER A 137 -3.21 4.01 17.99
C SER A 137 -1.78 3.49 17.88
N GLY A 138 -0.86 4.26 17.31
CA GLY A 138 0.49 3.82 16.93
C GLY A 138 0.50 2.72 15.85
N ASN A 139 -0.61 2.52 15.16
CA ASN A 139 -0.74 1.50 14.12
C ASN A 139 -0.18 2.02 12.78
N VAL A 140 0.86 1.40 12.27
CA VAL A 140 1.52 1.84 11.03
C VAL A 140 0.64 1.64 9.78
N HIS A 141 -0.38 0.78 9.82
CA HIS A 141 -1.27 0.61 8.67
C HIS A 141 -2.02 1.89 8.25
N GLY A 142 -2.15 2.88 9.14
CA GLY A 142 -2.72 4.20 8.83
C GLY A 142 -1.68 5.25 8.39
N MET A 143 -0.43 4.85 8.08
CA MET A 143 0.67 5.76 7.75
C MET A 143 1.34 5.53 6.38
N PRO A 144 1.08 4.42 5.66
CA PRO A 144 1.94 4.02 4.56
C PRO A 144 2.05 5.07 3.45
N LEU A 145 0.97 5.76 3.14
CA LEU A 145 1.00 6.76 2.08
C LEU A 145 1.78 8.02 2.48
N ARG A 146 1.75 8.39 3.77
CA ARG A 146 2.57 9.48 4.31
C ARG A 146 4.05 9.13 4.29
N ILE A 147 4.42 7.91 4.69
CA ILE A 147 5.77 7.38 4.63
C ILE A 147 6.31 7.40 3.20
N LEU A 148 5.52 6.94 2.24
CA LEU A 148 5.89 6.96 0.82
C LEU A 148 6.06 8.37 0.25
N ALA A 149 5.35 9.34 0.80
CA ALA A 149 5.51 10.76 0.48
C ALA A 149 6.74 11.42 1.16
N GLY A 150 7.49 10.68 1.96
CA GLY A 150 8.75 11.11 2.54
C GLY A 150 8.66 11.67 3.96
N ASP A 151 7.55 11.42 4.66
CA ASP A 151 7.33 11.96 6.01
C ASP A 151 6.84 10.85 6.94
N GLY A 152 7.66 10.49 7.93
CA GLY A 152 7.40 9.40 8.87
C GLY A 152 8.67 8.82 9.47
N PRO A 153 8.64 7.60 10.00
CA PRO A 153 9.79 6.94 10.61
C PRO A 153 10.95 6.73 9.62
N ASP A 154 12.15 7.13 10.02
CA ASP A 154 13.33 7.20 9.16
C ASP A 154 13.63 5.90 8.40
N GLU A 155 13.58 4.75 9.07
CA GLU A 155 13.91 3.46 8.44
C GLU A 155 12.92 3.10 7.33
N LEU A 156 11.62 3.39 7.52
CA LEU A 156 10.59 3.13 6.52
C LEU A 156 10.64 4.16 5.36
N VAL A 157 10.88 5.43 5.70
CA VAL A 157 11.02 6.51 4.69
C VAL A 157 12.23 6.27 3.81
N ASN A 158 13.34 5.77 4.36
CA ASN A 158 14.62 5.61 3.65
C ASN A 158 14.84 4.20 3.04
N ILE A 159 13.83 3.33 3.01
CA ILE A 159 13.95 2.05 2.27
C ILE A 159 14.51 2.32 0.87
N ASN A 160 15.53 1.55 0.45
CA ASN A 160 16.25 1.73 -0.82
C ASN A 160 17.01 3.06 -0.96
N ASP A 161 17.36 3.72 0.14
CA ASP A 161 18.23 4.91 0.20
C ASP A 161 17.76 6.12 -0.61
N PHE A 162 16.46 6.27 -0.85
CA PHE A 162 15.91 7.48 -1.47
C PHE A 162 14.50 7.82 -0.94
N THR A 163 14.16 9.11 -1.01
CA THR A 163 12.87 9.65 -0.59
C THR A 163 12.58 10.97 -1.36
N PRO A 164 11.30 11.33 -1.63
CA PRO A 164 10.10 10.52 -1.48
C PRO A 164 10.00 9.41 -2.54
N LYS A 165 9.24 8.33 -2.25
CA LYS A 165 8.91 7.26 -3.22
C LYS A 165 7.85 7.72 -4.20
N VAL A 166 6.92 8.55 -3.70
CA VAL A 166 5.80 9.11 -4.46
C VAL A 166 5.65 10.58 -4.10
N LYS A 167 5.58 11.44 -5.11
CA LYS A 167 5.31 12.86 -4.88
C LYS A 167 3.84 13.07 -4.56
N PRO A 168 3.47 13.97 -3.61
CA PRO A 168 2.07 14.21 -3.25
C PRO A 168 1.17 14.59 -4.44
N GLU A 169 1.68 15.32 -5.41
CA GLU A 169 0.96 15.69 -6.63
C GLU A 169 0.61 14.49 -7.55
N ASN A 170 1.30 13.37 -7.36
CA ASN A 170 1.07 12.12 -8.10
C ASN A 170 0.15 11.14 -7.35
N ILE A 171 -0.45 11.57 -6.25
CA ILE A 171 -1.38 10.77 -5.44
C ILE A 171 -2.81 11.15 -5.78
N VAL A 172 -3.66 10.14 -5.99
CA VAL A 172 -5.11 10.30 -6.12
C VAL A 172 -5.80 9.40 -5.09
N LEU A 173 -6.57 10.01 -4.21
CA LEU A 173 -7.37 9.32 -3.20
C LEU A 173 -8.80 9.11 -3.70
N ILE A 174 -9.34 7.89 -3.61
CA ILE A 174 -10.69 7.56 -4.06
C ILE A 174 -11.44 6.79 -2.97
N GLY A 175 -12.66 7.21 -2.66
CA GLY A 175 -13.54 6.54 -1.71
C GLY A 175 -13.42 7.02 -0.26
N MET A 176 -12.69 8.11 -0.04
CA MET A 176 -12.44 8.67 1.28
C MET A 176 -13.73 8.99 2.03
N ARG A 177 -13.86 8.49 3.24
CA ARG A 177 -15.03 8.75 4.10
C ARG A 177 -14.72 8.82 5.59
N ASP A 178 -13.54 8.32 5.99
CA ASP A 178 -13.07 8.33 7.37
C ASP A 178 -11.63 8.85 7.37
N LEU A 179 -11.47 10.13 7.65
CA LEU A 179 -10.19 10.84 7.64
C LEU A 179 -9.99 11.55 8.97
N ASP A 180 -8.83 11.40 9.56
CA ASP A 180 -8.39 12.14 10.73
C ASP A 180 -8.12 13.62 10.40
N GLU A 181 -8.06 14.47 11.42
CA GLU A 181 -7.83 15.91 11.24
C GLU A 181 -6.46 16.19 10.60
N GLY A 182 -5.42 15.48 11.03
CA GLY A 182 -4.07 15.56 10.46
C GLY A 182 -4.04 15.18 8.99
N GLU A 183 -4.74 14.12 8.61
CA GLU A 183 -4.87 13.68 7.22
C GLU A 183 -5.58 14.72 6.35
N ARG A 184 -6.71 15.27 6.83
CA ARG A 184 -7.44 16.34 6.12
C ARG A 184 -6.57 17.56 5.88
N LYS A 185 -5.79 17.95 6.89
CA LYS A 185 -4.85 19.07 6.78
C LYS A 185 -3.77 18.78 5.75
N TYR A 186 -3.13 17.61 5.81
CA TYR A 186 -2.08 17.23 4.87
C TYR A 186 -2.58 17.18 3.42
N ILE A 187 -3.75 16.57 3.19
CA ILE A 187 -4.41 16.51 1.87
C ILE A 187 -4.60 17.92 1.32
N LYS A 188 -5.07 18.85 2.15
CA LYS A 188 -5.30 20.25 1.75
C LYS A 188 -3.99 20.99 1.48
N ASP A 189 -3.00 20.87 2.37
CA ASP A 189 -1.73 21.59 2.29
C ASP A 189 -0.88 21.13 1.09
N LYS A 190 -0.95 19.84 0.76
CA LYS A 190 -0.26 19.25 -0.40
C LYS A 190 -1.11 19.24 -1.67
N ASN A 191 -2.34 19.73 -1.61
CA ASN A 191 -3.30 19.73 -2.72
C ASN A 191 -3.49 18.35 -3.37
N ILE A 192 -3.54 17.28 -2.53
CA ILE A 192 -3.70 15.91 -3.00
C ILE A 192 -5.10 15.74 -3.59
N LYS A 193 -5.17 15.20 -4.79
CA LYS A 193 -6.44 14.97 -5.48
C LYS A 193 -7.25 13.91 -4.75
N THR A 194 -8.44 14.30 -4.28
CA THR A 194 -9.30 13.45 -3.46
C THR A 194 -10.71 13.39 -4.02
N PHE A 195 -11.25 12.17 -4.08
CA PHE A 195 -12.65 11.89 -4.37
C PHE A 195 -13.24 11.16 -3.17
N THR A 196 -14.14 11.85 -2.47
CA THR A 196 -14.83 11.28 -1.30
C THR A 196 -15.93 10.30 -1.73
N MET A 197 -16.38 9.47 -0.79
CA MET A 197 -17.54 8.60 -1.05
C MET A 197 -18.79 9.43 -1.42
N ALA A 198 -18.96 10.61 -0.81
CA ALA A 198 -20.03 11.54 -1.18
C ALA A 198 -19.92 12.05 -2.64
N ASP A 199 -18.69 12.23 -3.15
CA ASP A 199 -18.50 12.58 -4.57
C ASP A 199 -18.86 11.41 -5.48
N ILE A 200 -18.53 10.19 -5.09
CA ILE A 200 -18.87 8.97 -5.82
C ILE A 200 -20.39 8.77 -5.85
N ASP A 201 -21.06 8.93 -4.71
CA ASP A 201 -22.52 8.80 -4.61
C ASP A 201 -23.24 9.86 -5.46
N ARG A 202 -22.71 11.09 -5.49
CA ARG A 202 -23.30 12.21 -6.23
C ARG A 202 -23.05 12.16 -7.73
N PHE A 203 -21.89 11.73 -8.16
CA PHE A 203 -21.44 11.88 -9.55
C PHE A 203 -21.18 10.57 -10.28
N GLY A 204 -21.19 9.43 -9.55
CA GLY A 204 -20.80 8.13 -10.05
C GLY A 204 -19.28 7.94 -10.14
N ILE A 205 -18.83 6.69 -10.02
CA ILE A 205 -17.40 6.35 -10.06
C ILE A 205 -16.74 6.70 -11.42
N GLN A 206 -17.48 6.58 -12.52
CA GLN A 206 -17.00 6.90 -13.87
C GLN A 206 -16.47 8.34 -13.98
N ARG A 207 -17.13 9.30 -13.33
CA ARG A 207 -16.70 10.71 -13.38
C ARG A 207 -15.42 10.96 -12.58
N SER A 208 -15.13 10.14 -11.58
CA SER A 208 -13.87 10.17 -10.83
C SER A 208 -12.70 9.66 -11.68
N GLU A 209 -12.96 8.71 -12.58
CA GLU A 209 -11.99 8.16 -13.53
C GLU A 209 -11.79 9.08 -14.75
N GLU A 210 -12.85 9.66 -15.32
CA GLU A 210 -12.77 10.53 -16.52
C GLU A 210 -11.98 11.82 -16.29
N ARG A 211 -12.06 12.43 -15.10
CA ARG A 211 -11.25 13.61 -14.77
C ARG A 211 -9.74 13.32 -14.68
N ARG A 212 -9.35 12.07 -14.55
CA ARG A 212 -7.98 11.61 -14.55
C ARG A 212 -7.40 11.51 -15.96
N VAL A 213 -8.21 11.05 -16.92
CA VAL A 213 -7.78 10.84 -18.32
C VAL A 213 -7.85 12.13 -19.14
N GLY A 214 -8.72 13.06 -18.80
CA GLY A 214 -9.05 14.22 -19.64
C GLY A 214 -8.05 15.37 -19.66
N LYS A 215 -6.94 15.33 -18.91
CA LYS A 215 -5.92 16.40 -18.92
C LYS A 215 -4.65 16.07 -19.69
N GLU A 216 -4.44 14.84 -20.07
CA GLU A 216 -3.22 14.42 -20.78
C GLU A 216 -3.41 14.15 -22.28
N CYS A 217 -4.63 14.31 -22.80
CA CYS A 217 -4.95 14.17 -24.21
C CYS A 217 -5.40 15.51 -24.82
N ARG A 218 -4.64 16.60 -24.61
CA ARG A 218 -4.76 17.82 -25.41
C ARG A 218 -3.40 18.48 -25.57
#